data_9d783909ee439ee7653cdfd145d3a1c3
#
_entry.id   9d783909ee439ee7653cdfd145d3a1c3
#
_cell.length_a   1.000
_cell.length_b   1.000
_cell.length_c   1.000
_cell.angle_alpha   90.00
_cell.angle_beta   90.00
_cell.angle_gamma   90.00
#
_symmetry.space_group_name_H-M   'P 1'
#
loop_
_entity.id
_entity.type
_entity.pdbx_description
1 polymer ?
#
loop_
_entity_poly.entity_id
_entity_poly.type
_entity_poly.pdbx_seq_one_letter_code
_entity_poly.pdbx_strand_id
1 'polypeptide(L)'
;MEPLASKIRPKHLTDFVGQEHLVGEGKPLNVAIHEKHLFSFILWGPPGVGKTTLAKIYANNVDAKLYELSAVSAGKADIKEIINENSWGKPKILFLDEIHRFNKGQQDFLLPYVERGILTLIGATTENPSFEVISALLSRCRVFVLKELSEKDMATIIKRTGFKLDKKSQDWLINMANGDARQAIGMLENTFALYKKITVDNLKNTLQSKFLRYDKAGDEHYNIISAFIKSMRASQSDAALYYLARMIDAGEDPKFIARRMVIFASEDIGIAQPTALVVVNDVFRAVETIGLPECGINPVPQ
;
A
#
# COMPACT_ATOMS: atom_id res chain seq x y z
N MET A 1 -14.17 -18.51 -6.35
CA MET A 1 -15.08 -17.47 -6.91
C MET A 1 -14.26 -16.21 -7.09
N GLU A 2 -14.34 -15.54 -8.24
CA GLU A 2 -13.56 -14.32 -8.48
C GLU A 2 -14.05 -13.19 -7.56
N PRO A 3 -13.14 -12.46 -6.86
CA PRO A 3 -13.50 -11.37 -5.95
C PRO A 3 -14.24 -10.24 -6.67
N LEU A 4 -15.21 -9.63 -6.00
CA LEU A 4 -16.02 -8.54 -6.55
C LEU A 4 -15.15 -7.37 -7.04
N ALA A 5 -14.10 -7.02 -6.32
CA ALA A 5 -13.15 -5.97 -6.71
C ALA A 5 -12.50 -6.21 -8.08
N SER A 6 -12.32 -7.47 -8.49
CA SER A 6 -11.84 -7.80 -9.84
C SER A 6 -12.94 -7.68 -10.89
N LYS A 7 -14.14 -8.12 -10.57
CA LYS A 7 -15.30 -8.12 -11.50
C LYS A 7 -15.74 -6.71 -11.89
N ILE A 8 -15.77 -5.78 -10.92
CA ILE A 8 -16.23 -4.39 -11.17
C ILE A 8 -15.10 -3.47 -11.60
N ARG A 9 -13.90 -4.01 -11.86
CA ARG A 9 -12.74 -3.23 -12.28
C ARG A 9 -13.03 -2.52 -13.61
N PRO A 10 -12.83 -1.19 -13.68
CA PRO A 10 -13.03 -0.44 -14.92
C PRO A 10 -12.08 -0.92 -16.02
N LYS A 11 -12.62 -1.01 -17.24
CA LYS A 11 -11.87 -1.39 -18.44
C LYS A 11 -11.46 -0.21 -19.31
N HIS A 12 -12.14 0.92 -19.16
CA HIS A 12 -11.89 2.15 -19.91
C HIS A 12 -11.50 3.28 -18.97
N LEU A 13 -10.75 4.24 -19.49
CA LEU A 13 -10.29 5.39 -18.72
C LEU A 13 -11.46 6.26 -18.25
N THR A 14 -12.51 6.36 -19.04
CA THR A 14 -13.76 7.08 -18.70
C THR A 14 -14.46 6.55 -17.46
N ASP A 15 -14.24 5.28 -17.15
CA ASP A 15 -14.81 4.62 -15.97
C ASP A 15 -13.87 4.65 -14.78
N PHE A 16 -12.62 5.09 -14.97
CA PHE A 16 -11.64 5.17 -13.91
C PHE A 16 -11.99 6.35 -12.98
N VAL A 17 -11.96 6.12 -11.67
CA VAL A 17 -12.35 7.10 -10.66
C VAL A 17 -11.11 7.57 -9.90
N GLY A 18 -11.03 8.88 -9.70
CA GLY A 18 -9.93 9.52 -9.00
C GLY A 18 -8.67 9.71 -9.87
N GLN A 19 -7.60 10.20 -9.27
CA GLN A 19 -6.31 10.45 -9.90
C GLN A 19 -6.37 11.47 -11.06
N GLU A 20 -7.26 12.44 -10.99
CA GLU A 20 -7.48 13.46 -12.03
C GLU A 20 -6.18 14.16 -12.49
N HIS A 21 -5.21 14.30 -11.58
CA HIS A 21 -3.90 14.89 -11.87
C HIS A 21 -3.03 14.05 -12.82
N LEU A 22 -3.36 12.77 -13.00
CA LEU A 22 -2.67 11.83 -13.90
C LEU A 22 -3.49 11.48 -15.14
N VAL A 23 -4.80 11.30 -14.97
CA VAL A 23 -5.69 10.75 -15.99
C VAL A 23 -6.73 11.73 -16.53
N GLY A 24 -6.86 12.91 -15.92
CA GLY A 24 -7.74 13.98 -16.40
C GLY A 24 -7.35 14.45 -17.82
N GLU A 25 -8.22 15.20 -18.46
CA GLU A 25 -7.98 15.72 -19.81
C GLU A 25 -6.65 16.51 -19.88
N GLY A 26 -5.83 16.21 -20.89
CA GLY A 26 -4.50 16.82 -21.07
C GLY A 26 -3.44 16.38 -20.04
N LYS A 27 -3.73 15.45 -19.15
CA LYS A 27 -2.78 14.93 -18.16
C LYS A 27 -1.91 13.80 -18.75
N PRO A 28 -0.72 13.56 -18.17
CA PRO A 28 0.31 12.72 -18.79
C PRO A 28 -0.16 11.33 -19.23
N LEU A 29 -0.89 10.61 -18.39
CA LEU A 29 -1.36 9.26 -18.72
C LEU A 29 -2.56 9.30 -19.67
N ASN A 30 -3.41 10.33 -19.58
CA ASN A 30 -4.50 10.52 -20.52
C ASN A 30 -3.96 10.76 -21.95
N VAL A 31 -3.02 11.68 -22.10
CA VAL A 31 -2.37 11.98 -23.40
C VAL A 31 -1.67 10.72 -23.93
N ALA A 32 -0.90 10.03 -23.09
CA ALA A 32 -0.18 8.83 -23.51
C ALA A 32 -1.11 7.70 -23.99
N ILE A 33 -2.27 7.54 -23.34
CA ILE A 33 -3.29 6.57 -23.75
C ILE A 33 -3.91 6.96 -25.09
N HIS A 34 -4.26 8.24 -25.28
CA HIS A 34 -4.88 8.72 -26.54
C HIS A 34 -3.91 8.65 -27.71
N GLU A 35 -2.66 9.04 -27.50
CA GLU A 35 -1.61 9.01 -28.52
C GLU A 35 -0.99 7.61 -28.72
N LYS A 36 -1.46 6.61 -27.98
CA LYS A 36 -0.91 5.24 -27.97
C LYS A 36 0.61 5.22 -27.74
N HIS A 37 1.10 6.15 -26.95
CA HIS A 37 2.52 6.32 -26.68
C HIS A 37 3.00 5.34 -25.61
N LEU A 38 3.92 4.45 -25.99
CA LEU A 38 4.52 3.44 -25.11
C LEU A 38 5.76 4.00 -24.42
N PHE A 39 5.78 3.93 -23.08
CA PHE A 39 6.95 4.23 -22.27
C PHE A 39 6.86 3.50 -20.92
N SER A 40 8.00 3.30 -20.28
CA SER A 40 8.07 2.67 -18.97
C SER A 40 7.82 3.67 -17.86
N PHE A 41 7.07 3.25 -16.82
CA PHE A 41 6.77 4.08 -15.67
C PHE A 41 6.53 3.26 -14.40
N ILE A 42 6.60 3.94 -13.26
CA ILE A 42 6.34 3.39 -11.95
C ILE A 42 5.13 4.10 -11.34
N LEU A 43 4.17 3.34 -10.87
CA LEU A 43 3.00 3.79 -10.13
C LEU A 43 3.29 3.66 -8.64
N TRP A 44 3.49 4.79 -7.97
CA TRP A 44 3.75 4.84 -6.53
C TRP A 44 2.55 5.41 -5.80
N GLY A 45 2.10 4.75 -4.75
CA GLY A 45 1.01 5.24 -3.90
C GLY A 45 0.41 4.16 -3.03
N PRO A 46 -0.52 4.52 -2.13
CA PRO A 46 -1.11 3.61 -1.16
C PRO A 46 -1.84 2.43 -1.81
N PRO A 47 -2.16 1.39 -1.04
CA PRO A 47 -2.92 0.25 -1.56
C PRO A 47 -4.32 0.67 -1.99
N GLY A 48 -4.95 -0.10 -2.89
CA GLY A 48 -6.35 0.07 -3.29
C GLY A 48 -6.70 1.31 -4.13
N VAL A 49 -5.73 2.17 -4.49
CA VAL A 49 -5.96 3.41 -5.26
C VAL A 49 -6.03 3.24 -6.77
N GLY A 50 -5.93 2.00 -7.28
CA GLY A 50 -6.13 1.70 -8.70
C GLY A 50 -4.86 1.47 -9.52
N LYS A 51 -3.67 1.28 -8.94
CA LYS A 51 -2.40 1.03 -9.67
C LYS A 51 -2.54 -0.06 -10.75
N THR A 52 -2.95 -1.26 -10.36
CA THR A 52 -3.16 -2.40 -11.27
C THR A 52 -4.24 -2.12 -12.32
N THR A 53 -5.30 -1.41 -11.93
CA THR A 53 -6.39 -1.04 -12.84
C THR A 53 -5.89 -0.11 -13.93
N LEU A 54 -5.12 0.91 -13.56
CA LEU A 54 -4.57 1.88 -14.48
C LEU A 54 -3.57 1.23 -15.46
N ALA A 55 -2.74 0.30 -14.99
CA ALA A 55 -1.84 -0.46 -15.85
C ALA A 55 -2.60 -1.29 -16.90
N LYS A 56 -3.71 -1.94 -16.52
CA LYS A 56 -4.57 -2.69 -17.45
C LYS A 56 -5.25 -1.79 -18.47
N ILE A 57 -5.80 -0.67 -18.02
CA ILE A 57 -6.42 0.31 -18.94
C ILE A 57 -5.37 0.83 -19.94
N TYR A 58 -4.18 1.19 -19.46
CA TYR A 58 -3.11 1.64 -20.32
C TYR A 58 -2.74 0.59 -21.38
N ALA A 59 -2.44 -0.63 -20.96
CA ALA A 59 -2.05 -1.72 -21.87
C ALA A 59 -3.11 -2.03 -22.94
N ASN A 60 -4.39 -2.04 -22.55
CA ASN A 60 -5.48 -2.29 -23.48
C ASN A 60 -5.60 -1.17 -24.54
N ASN A 61 -5.39 0.08 -24.15
CA ASN A 61 -5.55 1.21 -25.10
C ASN A 61 -4.37 1.34 -26.07
N VAL A 62 -3.17 0.93 -25.68
CA VAL A 62 -1.99 0.95 -26.57
C VAL A 62 -1.85 -0.34 -27.38
N ASP A 63 -2.83 -1.22 -27.34
CA ASP A 63 -2.85 -2.53 -28.05
C ASP A 63 -1.62 -3.40 -27.78
N ALA A 64 -1.17 -3.43 -26.52
CA ALA A 64 -0.01 -4.20 -26.10
C ALA A 64 -0.43 -5.50 -25.40
N LYS A 65 0.43 -6.51 -25.47
CA LYS A 65 0.26 -7.73 -24.68
C LYS A 65 0.73 -7.48 -23.24
N LEU A 66 -0.19 -7.55 -22.30
CA LEU A 66 0.08 -7.34 -20.87
C LEU A 66 0.44 -8.67 -20.20
N TYR A 67 1.56 -8.66 -19.49
CA TYR A 67 2.01 -9.72 -18.60
C TYR A 67 2.01 -9.17 -17.18
N GLU A 68 1.37 -9.89 -16.26
CA GLU A 68 1.25 -9.49 -14.86
C GLU A 68 2.10 -10.42 -14.00
N LEU A 69 3.06 -9.87 -13.29
CA LEU A 69 3.86 -10.58 -12.30
C LEU A 69 3.80 -9.87 -10.95
N SER A 70 3.85 -10.65 -9.89
CA SER A 70 4.09 -10.13 -8.54
C SER A 70 5.54 -10.36 -8.19
N ALA A 71 6.26 -9.31 -7.80
CA ALA A 71 7.65 -9.40 -7.39
C ALA A 71 7.86 -10.25 -6.11
N VAL A 72 6.78 -10.55 -5.39
CA VAL A 72 6.82 -11.46 -4.22
C VAL A 72 7.08 -12.91 -4.64
N SER A 73 6.53 -13.34 -5.78
CA SER A 73 6.60 -14.75 -6.24
C SER A 73 7.39 -14.95 -7.52
N ALA A 74 7.60 -13.90 -8.31
CA ALA A 74 8.26 -13.99 -9.60
C ALA A 74 9.79 -13.90 -9.50
N GLY A 75 10.47 -14.44 -10.52
CA GLY A 75 11.91 -14.41 -10.64
C GLY A 75 12.41 -14.12 -12.05
N LYS A 76 13.74 -14.22 -12.24
CA LYS A 76 14.37 -14.00 -13.56
C LYS A 76 13.89 -15.00 -14.62
N ALA A 77 13.48 -16.20 -14.22
CA ALA A 77 12.97 -17.23 -15.13
C ALA A 77 11.66 -16.80 -15.80
N ASP A 78 10.72 -16.27 -14.99
CA ASP A 78 9.41 -15.79 -15.48
C ASP A 78 9.58 -14.63 -16.47
N ILE A 79 10.52 -13.72 -16.17
CA ILE A 79 10.84 -12.61 -17.07
C ILE A 79 11.42 -13.12 -18.40
N LYS A 80 12.32 -14.12 -18.35
CA LYS A 80 12.88 -14.73 -19.58
C LYS A 80 11.81 -15.40 -20.43
N GLU A 81 10.85 -16.06 -19.81
CA GLU A 81 9.72 -16.68 -20.49
C GLU A 81 8.91 -15.62 -21.26
N ILE A 82 8.54 -14.54 -20.58
CA ILE A 82 7.82 -13.41 -21.19
C ILE A 82 8.61 -12.81 -22.38
N ILE A 83 9.93 -12.64 -22.24
CA ILE A 83 10.77 -12.06 -23.29
C ILE A 83 10.78 -12.97 -24.53
N ASN A 84 10.91 -14.29 -24.33
CA ASN A 84 11.01 -15.28 -25.39
C ASN A 84 9.65 -15.63 -26.01
N GLU A 85 8.55 -15.33 -25.33
CA GLU A 85 7.22 -15.63 -25.84
C GLU A 85 6.91 -14.81 -27.11
N ASN A 86 6.27 -15.44 -28.08
CA ASN A 86 5.83 -14.75 -29.30
C ASN A 86 4.62 -13.85 -29.00
N SER A 87 4.74 -12.57 -29.20
CA SER A 87 3.66 -11.59 -29.03
C SER A 87 2.93 -11.23 -30.32
N TRP A 88 3.24 -11.92 -31.41
CA TRP A 88 2.61 -11.72 -32.73
C TRP A 88 2.68 -10.26 -33.20
N GLY A 89 3.82 -9.62 -33.00
CA GLY A 89 4.06 -8.23 -33.38
C GLY A 89 3.49 -7.17 -32.40
N LYS A 90 2.78 -7.58 -31.35
CA LYS A 90 2.32 -6.63 -30.33
C LYS A 90 3.43 -6.26 -29.35
N PRO A 91 3.51 -5.00 -28.94
CA PRO A 91 4.41 -4.60 -27.86
C PRO A 91 4.14 -5.38 -26.58
N LYS A 92 5.19 -5.68 -25.83
CA LYS A 92 5.10 -6.37 -24.53
C LYS A 92 5.12 -5.36 -23.40
N ILE A 93 4.13 -5.42 -22.54
CA ILE A 93 4.10 -4.67 -21.27
C ILE A 93 4.21 -5.66 -20.13
N LEU A 94 5.21 -5.48 -19.27
CA LEU A 94 5.32 -6.16 -17.99
C LEU A 94 4.77 -5.25 -16.90
N PHE A 95 3.64 -5.62 -16.32
CA PHE A 95 3.18 -5.07 -15.06
C PHE A 95 3.81 -5.86 -13.92
N LEU A 96 4.69 -5.22 -13.15
CA LEU A 96 5.37 -5.81 -12.01
C LEU A 96 4.81 -5.19 -10.72
N ASP A 97 3.92 -5.93 -10.06
CA ASP A 97 3.37 -5.50 -8.78
C ASP A 97 4.39 -5.68 -7.66
N GLU A 98 4.40 -4.76 -6.69
CA GLU A 98 5.33 -4.71 -5.56
C GLU A 98 6.82 -4.74 -5.99
N ILE A 99 7.18 -3.93 -7.02
CA ILE A 99 8.53 -3.91 -7.61
C ILE A 99 9.65 -3.76 -6.58
N HIS A 100 9.38 -3.13 -5.43
CA HIS A 100 10.32 -2.98 -4.31
C HIS A 100 10.75 -4.33 -3.70
N ARG A 101 10.01 -5.42 -3.94
CA ARG A 101 10.37 -6.77 -3.50
C ARG A 101 11.44 -7.43 -4.36
N PHE A 102 11.68 -6.92 -5.55
CA PHE A 102 12.79 -7.38 -6.37
C PHE A 102 14.12 -6.89 -5.80
N ASN A 103 15.07 -7.80 -5.62
CA ASN A 103 16.43 -7.42 -5.25
C ASN A 103 17.13 -6.70 -6.42
N LYS A 104 18.25 -6.03 -6.13
CA LYS A 104 19.02 -5.26 -7.12
C LYS A 104 19.36 -6.08 -8.35
N GLY A 105 19.80 -7.34 -8.18
CA GLY A 105 20.16 -8.22 -9.31
C GLY A 105 18.97 -8.65 -10.17
N GLN A 106 17.75 -8.66 -9.63
CA GLN A 106 16.52 -8.90 -10.41
C GLN A 106 16.10 -7.63 -11.17
N GLN A 107 16.24 -6.46 -10.53
CA GLN A 107 15.99 -5.19 -11.17
C GLN A 107 17.01 -4.90 -12.30
N ASP A 108 18.30 -5.15 -12.08
CA ASP A 108 19.35 -5.05 -13.11
C ASP A 108 19.07 -5.96 -14.32
N PHE A 109 18.48 -7.12 -14.08
CA PHE A 109 18.12 -8.04 -15.16
C PHE A 109 17.08 -7.47 -16.12
N LEU A 110 16.21 -6.55 -15.68
CA LEU A 110 15.20 -5.88 -16.52
C LEU A 110 15.81 -4.81 -17.44
N LEU A 111 16.92 -4.19 -17.02
CA LEU A 111 17.51 -3.03 -17.70
C LEU A 111 17.73 -3.21 -19.20
N PRO A 112 18.43 -4.27 -19.68
CA PRO A 112 18.72 -4.42 -21.10
C PRO A 112 17.47 -4.51 -21.98
N TYR A 113 16.38 -5.02 -21.44
CA TYR A 113 15.11 -5.22 -22.15
C TYR A 113 14.28 -3.94 -22.19
N VAL A 114 14.31 -3.16 -21.11
CA VAL A 114 13.68 -1.84 -21.05
C VAL A 114 14.42 -0.84 -21.93
N GLU A 115 15.75 -0.83 -21.90
CA GLU A 115 16.59 0.04 -22.71
C GLU A 115 16.40 -0.17 -24.21
N ARG A 116 16.28 -1.43 -24.64
CA ARG A 116 16.11 -1.80 -26.05
C ARG A 116 14.66 -1.71 -26.52
N GLY A 117 13.71 -1.33 -25.64
CA GLY A 117 12.29 -1.30 -25.95
C GLY A 117 11.66 -2.67 -26.23
N ILE A 118 12.35 -3.77 -25.88
CA ILE A 118 11.83 -5.14 -26.00
C ILE A 118 10.67 -5.34 -25.02
N LEU A 119 10.76 -4.67 -23.87
CA LEU A 119 9.81 -4.76 -22.79
C LEU A 119 9.50 -3.34 -22.27
N THR A 120 8.22 -2.97 -22.22
CA THR A 120 7.78 -1.77 -21.50
C THR A 120 7.45 -2.16 -20.07
N LEU A 121 8.11 -1.53 -19.10
CA LEU A 121 7.91 -1.82 -17.69
C LEU A 121 6.88 -0.88 -17.08
N ILE A 122 5.87 -1.43 -16.43
CA ILE A 122 4.99 -0.71 -15.51
C ILE A 122 5.20 -1.31 -14.11
N GLY A 123 6.00 -0.62 -13.28
CA GLY A 123 6.19 -1.02 -11.89
C GLY A 123 5.07 -0.46 -11.01
N ALA A 124 4.63 -1.20 -10.00
CA ALA A 124 3.75 -0.70 -8.96
C ALA A 124 4.41 -0.90 -7.59
N THR A 125 4.28 0.08 -6.71
CA THR A 125 4.85 0.04 -5.36
C THR A 125 4.05 0.89 -4.38
N THR A 126 4.04 0.49 -3.11
CA THR A 126 3.59 1.30 -1.99
C THR A 126 4.76 2.06 -1.34
N GLU A 127 5.97 1.56 -1.52
CA GLU A 127 7.20 2.13 -0.97
C GLU A 127 7.77 3.24 -1.85
N ASN A 128 8.56 4.15 -1.27
CA ASN A 128 9.17 5.23 -2.04
C ASN A 128 10.19 4.67 -3.05
N PRO A 129 9.93 4.80 -4.35
CA PRO A 129 10.78 4.21 -5.38
C PRO A 129 12.21 4.75 -5.39
N SER A 130 12.45 5.94 -4.84
CA SER A 130 13.80 6.51 -4.76
C SER A 130 14.74 5.71 -3.85
N PHE A 131 14.21 4.93 -2.92
CA PHE A 131 15.00 4.08 -2.03
C PHE A 131 15.03 2.62 -2.47
N GLU A 132 13.95 2.16 -3.09
CA GLU A 132 13.72 0.74 -3.35
C GLU A 132 14.02 0.33 -4.80
N VAL A 133 13.95 1.27 -5.73
CA VAL A 133 14.22 1.00 -7.16
C VAL A 133 15.61 1.53 -7.53
N ILE A 134 16.39 0.72 -8.24
CA ILE A 134 17.73 1.12 -8.65
C ILE A 134 17.69 2.36 -9.56
N SER A 135 18.67 3.24 -9.38
CA SER A 135 18.76 4.51 -10.13
C SER A 135 18.78 4.32 -11.64
N ALA A 136 19.35 3.21 -12.11
CA ALA A 136 19.38 2.86 -13.52
C ALA A 136 17.98 2.60 -14.11
N LEU A 137 17.06 1.98 -13.39
CA LEU A 137 15.65 1.85 -13.81
C LEU A 137 14.90 3.18 -13.67
N LEU A 138 15.12 3.91 -12.57
CA LEU A 138 14.45 5.20 -12.35
C LEU A 138 14.78 6.22 -13.44
N SER A 139 16.01 6.21 -13.97
CA SER A 139 16.38 7.11 -15.09
C SER A 139 15.65 6.79 -16.40
N ARG A 140 15.05 5.61 -16.54
CA ARG A 140 14.32 5.12 -17.72
C ARG A 140 12.83 5.03 -17.54
N CYS A 141 12.36 5.20 -16.32
CA CYS A 141 10.95 5.14 -15.97
C CYS A 141 10.48 6.47 -15.41
N ARG A 142 9.30 6.93 -15.83
CA ARG A 142 8.64 8.07 -15.18
C ARG A 142 7.95 7.58 -13.89
N VAL A 143 8.06 8.33 -12.82
CA VAL A 143 7.34 8.02 -11.58
C VAL A 143 6.05 8.83 -11.53
N PHE A 144 4.92 8.15 -11.40
CA PHE A 144 3.61 8.75 -11.18
C PHE A 144 3.13 8.46 -9.76
N VAL A 145 2.83 9.52 -9.03
CA VAL A 145 2.36 9.43 -7.65
C VAL A 145 0.84 9.37 -7.64
N LEU A 146 0.29 8.25 -7.17
CA LEU A 146 -1.14 8.09 -6.93
C LEU A 146 -1.47 8.55 -5.51
N LYS A 147 -2.55 9.31 -5.39
CA LYS A 147 -3.07 9.80 -4.11
C LYS A 147 -4.14 8.87 -3.58
N GLU A 148 -4.41 8.98 -2.29
CA GLU A 148 -5.60 8.36 -1.68
C GLU A 148 -6.86 8.82 -2.41
N LEU A 149 -7.82 7.91 -2.51
CA LEU A 149 -9.12 8.23 -3.11
C LEU A 149 -9.92 9.13 -2.16
N SER A 150 -10.50 10.19 -2.70
CA SER A 150 -11.37 11.07 -1.93
C SER A 150 -12.66 10.36 -1.51
N GLU A 151 -13.35 10.90 -0.50
CA GLU A 151 -14.67 10.39 -0.09
C GLU A 151 -15.67 10.32 -1.25
N LYS A 152 -15.62 11.30 -2.15
CA LYS A 152 -16.46 11.34 -3.36
C LYS A 152 -16.11 10.21 -4.34
N ASP A 153 -14.82 9.93 -4.51
CA ASP A 153 -14.34 8.83 -5.35
C ASP A 153 -14.77 7.49 -4.76
N MET A 154 -14.57 7.33 -3.47
CA MET A 154 -14.98 6.13 -2.72
C MET A 154 -16.49 5.91 -2.80
N ALA A 155 -17.30 6.94 -2.63
CA ALA A 155 -18.75 6.85 -2.78
C ALA A 155 -19.16 6.38 -4.19
N THR A 156 -18.48 6.89 -5.21
CA THR A 156 -18.71 6.50 -6.61
C THR A 156 -18.37 5.03 -6.84
N ILE A 157 -17.24 4.56 -6.31
CA ILE A 157 -16.79 3.16 -6.42
C ILE A 157 -17.75 2.24 -5.65
N ILE A 158 -18.15 2.61 -4.44
CA ILE A 158 -19.12 1.85 -3.63
C ILE A 158 -20.45 1.69 -4.38
N LYS A 159 -20.94 2.76 -5.00
CA LYS A 159 -22.18 2.70 -5.80
C LYS A 159 -22.10 1.68 -6.95
N ARG A 160 -20.93 1.51 -7.57
CA ARG A 160 -20.71 0.53 -8.65
C ARG A 160 -20.80 -0.93 -8.19
N THR A 161 -20.65 -1.19 -6.89
CA THR A 161 -20.79 -2.56 -6.35
C THR A 161 -22.23 -3.08 -6.47
N GLY A 162 -23.22 -2.21 -6.66
CA GLY A 162 -24.63 -2.56 -6.72
C GLY A 162 -25.27 -2.85 -5.35
N PHE A 163 -24.50 -2.86 -4.27
CA PHE A 163 -25.06 -3.03 -2.93
C PHE A 163 -25.84 -1.78 -2.48
N LYS A 164 -26.97 -2.02 -1.83
CA LYS A 164 -27.78 -0.94 -1.23
C LYS A 164 -27.26 -0.66 0.17
N LEU A 165 -26.80 0.57 0.39
CA LEU A 165 -26.36 1.08 1.69
C LEU A 165 -27.19 2.31 2.03
N ASP A 166 -27.52 2.48 3.32
CA ASP A 166 -27.93 3.75 3.83
C ASP A 166 -26.73 4.72 3.96
N LYS A 167 -26.99 6.00 4.06
CA LYS A 167 -25.94 7.02 4.11
C LYS A 167 -24.98 6.78 5.29
N LYS A 168 -25.50 6.42 6.45
CA LYS A 168 -24.71 6.17 7.66
C LYS A 168 -23.73 5.02 7.49
N SER A 169 -24.16 3.91 6.86
CA SER A 169 -23.31 2.77 6.56
C SER A 169 -22.26 3.09 5.50
N GLN A 170 -22.61 3.91 4.50
CA GLN A 170 -21.69 4.36 3.48
C GLN A 170 -20.60 5.28 4.06
N ASP A 171 -20.98 6.30 4.83
CA ASP A 171 -20.04 7.23 5.45
C ASP A 171 -19.08 6.48 6.41
N TRP A 172 -19.62 5.56 7.21
CA TRP A 172 -18.81 4.73 8.08
C TRP A 172 -17.80 3.86 7.31
N LEU A 173 -18.25 3.24 6.21
CA LEU A 173 -17.37 2.40 5.36
C LEU A 173 -16.27 3.21 4.68
N ILE A 174 -16.56 4.39 4.18
CA ILE A 174 -15.59 5.30 3.56
C ILE A 174 -14.51 5.69 4.56
N ASN A 175 -14.91 6.09 5.77
CA ASN A 175 -13.97 6.44 6.83
C ASN A 175 -13.07 5.26 7.22
N MET A 176 -13.64 4.06 7.34
CA MET A 176 -12.89 2.85 7.72
C MET A 176 -11.96 2.34 6.62
N ALA A 177 -12.31 2.54 5.36
CA ALA A 177 -11.49 2.13 4.24
C ALA A 177 -10.35 3.11 3.92
N ASN A 178 -10.41 4.34 4.44
CA ASN A 178 -9.38 5.37 4.35
C ASN A 178 -8.74 5.48 2.94
N GLY A 179 -9.57 5.59 1.90
CA GLY A 179 -9.12 5.72 0.51
C GLY A 179 -8.73 4.42 -0.18
N ASP A 180 -8.79 3.26 0.49
CA ASP A 180 -8.56 1.94 -0.13
C ASP A 180 -9.88 1.35 -0.67
N ALA A 181 -10.06 1.43 -2.00
CA ALA A 181 -11.24 0.88 -2.65
C ALA A 181 -11.32 -0.66 -2.57
N ARG A 182 -10.19 -1.36 -2.56
CA ARG A 182 -10.14 -2.83 -2.46
C ARG A 182 -10.66 -3.27 -1.10
N GLN A 183 -10.24 -2.57 -0.04
CA GLN A 183 -10.71 -2.82 1.32
C GLN A 183 -12.22 -2.57 1.43
N ALA A 184 -12.72 -1.43 0.95
CA ALA A 184 -14.15 -1.12 0.97
C ALA A 184 -15.00 -2.18 0.26
N ILE A 185 -14.62 -2.56 -0.96
CA ILE A 185 -15.34 -3.57 -1.73
C ILE A 185 -15.30 -4.93 -1.03
N GLY A 186 -14.14 -5.34 -0.51
CA GLY A 186 -13.99 -6.59 0.22
C GLY A 186 -14.83 -6.64 1.50
N MET A 187 -14.95 -5.52 2.22
CA MET A 187 -15.84 -5.41 3.39
C MET A 187 -17.30 -5.58 3.00
N LEU A 188 -17.75 -4.93 1.93
CA LEU A 188 -19.11 -5.08 1.42
C LEU A 188 -19.43 -6.51 1.02
N GLU A 189 -18.55 -7.13 0.23
CA GLU A 189 -18.71 -8.51 -0.25
C GLU A 189 -18.82 -9.50 0.91
N ASN A 190 -17.90 -9.39 1.90
CA ASN A 190 -17.89 -10.24 3.08
C ASN A 190 -19.11 -10.02 3.98
N THR A 191 -19.49 -8.75 4.23
CA THR A 191 -20.65 -8.43 5.05
C THR A 191 -21.94 -8.96 4.41
N PHE A 192 -22.09 -8.79 3.09
CA PHE A 192 -23.26 -9.29 2.42
C PHE A 192 -23.29 -10.83 2.35
N ALA A 193 -22.14 -11.47 2.19
CA ALA A 193 -22.06 -12.93 2.21
C ALA A 193 -22.52 -13.50 3.57
N LEU A 194 -22.12 -12.87 4.68
CA LEU A 194 -22.45 -13.32 6.04
C LEU A 194 -23.88 -12.95 6.45
N TYR A 195 -24.27 -11.70 6.29
CA TYR A 195 -25.49 -11.15 6.91
C TYR A 195 -26.63 -10.87 5.91
N LYS A 196 -26.38 -10.97 4.58
CA LYS A 196 -27.33 -10.62 3.51
C LYS A 196 -27.87 -9.18 3.57
N LYS A 197 -27.42 -8.39 4.53
CA LYS A 197 -27.80 -7.00 4.75
C LYS A 197 -26.59 -6.21 5.21
N ILE A 198 -26.41 -5.01 4.63
CA ILE A 198 -25.29 -4.13 4.98
C ILE A 198 -25.82 -3.05 5.90
N THR A 199 -25.37 -3.07 7.15
CA THR A 199 -25.62 -2.07 8.19
C THR A 199 -24.32 -1.76 8.88
N VAL A 200 -24.22 -0.63 9.61
CA VAL A 200 -23.01 -0.30 10.39
C VAL A 200 -22.64 -1.42 11.35
N ASP A 201 -23.62 -2.02 12.04
CA ASP A 201 -23.35 -3.10 13.00
C ASP A 201 -22.83 -4.35 12.32
N ASN A 202 -23.40 -4.75 11.17
CA ASN A 202 -22.92 -5.88 10.40
C ASN A 202 -21.52 -5.64 9.81
N LEU A 203 -21.23 -4.40 9.36
CA LEU A 203 -19.90 -4.01 8.91
C LEU A 203 -18.88 -4.11 10.06
N LYS A 204 -19.21 -3.59 11.24
CA LYS A 204 -18.38 -3.72 12.45
C LYS A 204 -18.15 -5.17 12.82
N ASN A 205 -19.18 -5.99 12.84
CA ASN A 205 -19.07 -7.42 13.16
C ASN A 205 -18.20 -8.18 12.16
N THR A 206 -18.29 -7.81 10.88
CA THR A 206 -17.41 -8.39 9.83
C THR A 206 -15.96 -8.00 10.04
N LEU A 207 -15.69 -6.79 10.52
CA LEU A 207 -14.33 -6.34 10.87
C LEU A 207 -13.79 -7.01 12.12
N GLN A 208 -14.58 -7.21 13.16
CA GLN A 208 -14.13 -7.87 14.41
C GLN A 208 -13.46 -9.21 14.13
N SER A 209 -13.89 -9.94 13.11
CA SER A 209 -13.23 -11.15 12.64
C SER A 209 -11.86 -10.92 11.99
N LYS A 210 -11.57 -9.68 11.54
CA LYS A 210 -10.29 -9.27 10.91
C LYS A 210 -9.32 -8.60 11.90
N PHE A 211 -9.83 -7.89 12.91
CA PHE A 211 -8.98 -7.26 13.94
C PHE A 211 -8.21 -8.29 14.78
N LEU A 212 -8.64 -9.54 14.82
CA LEU A 212 -7.89 -10.66 15.42
C LEU A 212 -6.71 -11.14 14.54
N ARG A 213 -6.59 -10.65 13.31
CA ARG A 213 -5.42 -10.86 12.46
C ARG A 213 -4.70 -9.53 12.23
N TYR A 214 -4.13 -9.00 13.29
CA TYR A 214 -3.12 -7.97 13.20
C TYR A 214 -1.98 -8.50 12.32
N ASP A 215 -1.87 -7.95 11.13
CA ASP A 215 -0.79 -8.31 10.22
C ASP A 215 0.50 -7.64 10.72
N LYS A 216 1.31 -8.42 11.44
CA LYS A 216 2.62 -8.00 11.98
C LYS A 216 3.61 -7.50 10.91
N ALA A 217 3.28 -7.61 9.64
CA ALA A 217 4.11 -7.23 8.50
C ALA A 217 3.47 -6.20 7.56
N GLY A 218 2.29 -5.66 7.86
CA GLY A 218 1.54 -4.77 6.98
C GLY A 218 1.71 -3.27 7.28
N ASP A 219 1.23 -2.42 6.37
CA ASP A 219 1.34 -0.96 6.41
C ASP A 219 0.76 -0.31 7.69
N GLU A 220 -0.24 -0.91 8.35
CA GLU A 220 -0.78 -0.41 9.62
C GLU A 220 0.25 -0.45 10.75
N HIS A 221 1.10 -1.47 10.79
CA HIS A 221 2.20 -1.57 11.73
C HIS A 221 3.15 -0.36 11.61
N TYR A 222 3.57 -0.02 10.38
CA TYR A 222 4.44 1.12 10.14
C TYR A 222 3.73 2.46 10.38
N ASN A 223 2.45 2.56 10.12
CA ASN A 223 1.68 3.77 10.35
C ASN A 223 1.49 4.07 11.84
N ILE A 224 1.18 3.06 12.66
CA ILE A 224 0.97 3.23 14.11
C ILE A 224 2.27 3.53 14.81
N ILE A 225 3.36 2.82 14.51
CA ILE A 225 4.68 3.13 15.09
C ILE A 225 5.19 4.50 14.64
N SER A 226 4.92 4.91 13.40
CA SER A 226 5.25 6.24 12.90
C SER A 226 4.46 7.33 13.62
N ALA A 227 3.16 7.10 13.87
CA ALA A 227 2.32 8.00 14.64
C ALA A 227 2.78 8.11 16.10
N PHE A 228 3.18 6.99 16.71
CA PHE A 228 3.78 6.95 18.05
C PHE A 228 5.04 7.83 18.12
N ILE A 229 6.00 7.62 17.23
CA ILE A 229 7.24 8.40 17.17
C ILE A 229 6.96 9.88 16.91
N LYS A 230 6.04 10.21 15.98
CA LYS A 230 5.64 11.60 15.70
C LYS A 230 4.99 12.27 16.90
N SER A 231 4.19 11.54 17.68
CA SER A 231 3.56 12.05 18.91
C SER A 231 4.62 12.38 19.97
N MET A 232 5.63 11.52 20.13
CA MET A 232 6.76 11.79 21.03
C MET A 232 7.56 13.01 20.57
N ARG A 233 7.87 13.14 19.28
CA ARG A 233 8.54 14.33 18.70
C ARG A 233 7.77 15.62 18.96
N ALA A 234 6.44 15.56 18.89
CA ALA A 234 5.55 16.68 19.12
C ALA A 234 5.29 16.95 20.63
N SER A 235 5.92 16.17 21.55
CA SER A 235 5.69 16.22 23.00
C SER A 235 4.20 16.07 23.37
N GLN A 236 3.46 15.27 22.60
CA GLN A 236 2.04 14.96 22.83
C GLN A 236 1.93 13.64 23.59
N SER A 237 2.06 13.72 24.93
CA SER A 237 2.10 12.54 25.81
C SER A 237 0.87 11.64 25.69
N ASP A 238 -0.33 12.23 25.69
CA ASP A 238 -1.59 11.49 25.62
C ASP A 238 -1.71 10.73 24.28
N ALA A 239 -1.31 11.36 23.18
CA ALA A 239 -1.31 10.72 21.88
C ALA A 239 -0.26 9.59 21.80
N ALA A 240 0.93 9.79 22.39
CA ALA A 240 1.96 8.75 22.46
C ALA A 240 1.47 7.55 23.26
N LEU A 241 0.88 7.76 24.43
CA LEU A 241 0.31 6.70 25.26
C LEU A 241 -0.85 5.95 24.55
N TYR A 242 -1.69 6.68 23.84
CA TYR A 242 -2.75 6.08 23.04
C TYR A 242 -2.21 5.12 21.96
N TYR A 243 -1.20 5.56 21.19
CA TYR A 243 -0.61 4.71 20.16
C TYR A 243 0.19 3.54 20.76
N LEU A 244 0.86 3.73 21.89
CA LEU A 244 1.53 2.67 22.63
C LEU A 244 0.53 1.59 23.07
N ALA A 245 -0.55 2.00 23.76
CA ALA A 245 -1.61 1.09 24.21
C ALA A 245 -2.23 0.33 23.01
N ARG A 246 -2.47 1.03 21.90
CA ARG A 246 -3.00 0.42 20.68
C ARG A 246 -2.06 -0.63 20.07
N MET A 247 -0.75 -0.40 20.10
CA MET A 247 0.25 -1.39 19.63
C MET A 247 0.28 -2.62 20.53
N ILE A 248 0.24 -2.43 21.85
CA ILE A 248 0.24 -3.52 22.83
C ILE A 248 -1.04 -4.36 22.69
N ASP A 249 -2.21 -3.72 22.61
CA ASP A 249 -3.51 -4.39 22.44
C ASP A 249 -3.60 -5.16 21.11
N ALA A 250 -2.96 -4.62 20.06
CA ALA A 250 -2.84 -5.27 18.76
C ALA A 250 -1.83 -6.45 18.75
N GLY A 251 -1.14 -6.71 19.85
CA GLY A 251 -0.18 -7.82 19.97
C GLY A 251 1.16 -7.56 19.30
N GLU A 252 1.56 -6.28 19.17
CA GLU A 252 2.89 -5.90 18.70
C GLU A 252 3.99 -6.44 19.60
N ASP A 253 5.15 -6.76 19.01
CA ASP A 253 6.31 -7.20 19.78
C ASP A 253 6.82 -6.04 20.67
N PRO A 254 6.76 -6.18 22.02
CA PRO A 254 7.22 -5.15 22.93
C PRO A 254 8.69 -4.77 22.72
N LYS A 255 9.54 -5.73 22.31
CA LYS A 255 10.94 -5.48 21.98
C LYS A 255 11.10 -4.58 20.76
N PHE A 256 10.20 -4.73 19.76
CA PHE A 256 10.16 -3.84 18.60
C PHE A 256 9.83 -2.41 19.03
N ILE A 257 8.79 -2.23 19.85
CA ILE A 257 8.38 -0.91 20.37
C ILE A 257 9.54 -0.28 21.16
N ALA A 258 10.10 -1.01 22.10
CA ALA A 258 11.21 -0.52 22.94
C ALA A 258 12.45 -0.16 22.11
N ARG A 259 12.78 -0.94 21.06
CA ARG A 259 13.85 -0.62 20.12
C ARG A 259 13.61 0.71 19.41
N ARG A 260 12.38 0.99 18.98
CA ARG A 260 12.02 2.27 18.36
C ARG A 260 12.14 3.44 19.32
N MET A 261 11.85 3.24 20.62
CA MET A 261 12.09 4.26 21.65
C MET A 261 13.59 4.55 21.84
N VAL A 262 14.44 3.52 21.81
CA VAL A 262 15.91 3.70 21.86
C VAL A 262 16.41 4.53 20.68
N ILE A 263 15.92 4.24 19.47
CA ILE A 263 16.27 5.02 18.26
C ILE A 263 15.82 6.47 18.43
N PHE A 264 14.59 6.72 18.87
CA PHE A 264 14.07 8.06 19.12
C PHE A 264 14.92 8.83 20.14
N ALA A 265 15.28 8.19 21.25
CA ALA A 265 16.12 8.83 22.27
C ALA A 265 17.54 9.16 21.74
N SER A 266 18.08 8.32 20.87
CA SER A 266 19.40 8.53 20.27
C SER A 266 19.41 9.61 19.18
N GLU A 267 18.42 9.59 18.27
CA GLU A 267 18.39 10.44 17.08
C GLU A 267 17.70 11.78 17.32
N ASP A 268 16.56 11.77 18.02
CA ASP A 268 15.72 12.96 18.16
C ASP A 268 16.01 13.75 19.44
N ILE A 269 16.32 13.08 20.56
CA ILE A 269 16.66 13.72 21.83
C ILE A 269 18.17 13.99 21.90
N GLY A 270 18.97 12.95 21.62
CA GLY A 270 20.42 13.02 21.56
C GLY A 270 21.05 13.66 22.82
N ILE A 271 21.95 14.61 22.61
CA ILE A 271 22.64 15.31 23.67
C ILE A 271 21.81 16.36 24.42
N ALA A 272 20.59 16.67 23.93
CA ALA A 272 19.69 17.61 24.62
C ALA A 272 19.28 17.08 26.01
N GLN A 273 19.12 15.76 26.14
CA GLN A 273 18.85 15.07 27.40
C GLN A 273 19.55 13.69 27.41
N PRO A 274 20.86 13.67 27.80
CA PRO A 274 21.67 12.43 27.72
C PRO A 274 21.14 11.27 28.54
N THR A 275 20.42 11.54 29.64
CA THR A 275 19.79 10.50 30.47
C THR A 275 18.64 9.79 29.78
N ALA A 276 18.01 10.39 28.77
CA ALA A 276 16.91 9.76 28.05
C ALA A 276 17.34 8.42 27.41
N LEU A 277 18.51 8.39 26.77
CA LEU A 277 19.04 7.17 26.17
C LEU A 277 19.32 6.07 27.22
N VAL A 278 19.80 6.46 28.40
CA VAL A 278 20.04 5.51 29.52
C VAL A 278 18.73 4.88 29.97
N VAL A 279 17.72 5.70 30.24
CA VAL A 279 16.39 5.24 30.69
C VAL A 279 15.76 4.30 29.65
N VAL A 280 15.79 4.65 28.36
CA VAL A 280 15.14 3.81 27.32
C VAL A 280 15.89 2.50 27.09
N ASN A 281 17.22 2.48 27.26
CA ASN A 281 18.01 1.25 27.21
C ASN A 281 17.67 0.32 28.39
N ASP A 282 17.46 0.86 29.59
CA ASP A 282 17.04 0.08 30.73
C ASP A 282 15.61 -0.45 30.56
N VAL A 283 14.69 0.35 29.99
CA VAL A 283 13.36 -0.13 29.59
C VAL A 283 13.47 -1.26 28.56
N PHE A 284 14.33 -1.11 27.54
CA PHE A 284 14.54 -2.16 26.53
C PHE A 284 15.02 -3.47 27.18
N ARG A 285 16.00 -3.41 28.09
CA ARG A 285 16.50 -4.57 28.83
C ARG A 285 15.43 -5.20 29.72
N ALA A 286 14.64 -4.37 30.40
CA ALA A 286 13.53 -4.85 31.21
C ALA A 286 12.50 -5.62 30.37
N VAL A 287 12.09 -5.04 29.21
CA VAL A 287 11.18 -5.70 28.26
C VAL A 287 11.78 -7.02 27.76
N GLU A 288 13.08 -7.07 27.48
CA GLU A 288 13.75 -8.28 27.01
C GLU A 288 13.84 -9.38 28.08
N THR A 289 13.99 -8.98 29.35
CA THR A 289 14.18 -9.93 30.47
C THR A 289 12.85 -10.43 31.02
N ILE A 290 11.84 -9.55 31.11
CA ILE A 290 10.57 -9.84 31.81
C ILE A 290 9.53 -10.41 30.84
N GLY A 291 9.37 -9.79 29.64
CA GLY A 291 8.33 -10.16 28.66
C GLY A 291 6.92 -9.71 29.06
N LEU A 292 5.92 -10.00 28.19
CA LEU A 292 4.50 -9.76 28.48
C LEU A 292 3.94 -10.85 29.41
N PRO A 293 2.95 -10.51 30.25
CA PRO A 293 2.23 -9.23 30.36
C PRO A 293 2.90 -8.18 31.24
N GLU A 294 3.86 -8.55 32.08
CA GLU A 294 4.42 -7.69 33.14
C GLU A 294 5.21 -6.49 32.61
N CYS A 295 5.88 -6.66 31.47
CA CYS A 295 6.62 -5.54 30.86
C CYS A 295 5.70 -4.43 30.31
N GLY A 296 4.40 -4.66 30.17
CA GLY A 296 3.41 -3.67 29.78
C GLY A 296 3.27 -2.50 30.77
N ILE A 297 3.75 -2.69 32.01
CA ILE A 297 3.74 -1.66 33.07
C ILE A 297 4.98 -0.75 32.99
N ASN A 298 6.09 -1.25 32.45
CA ASN A 298 7.39 -0.56 32.41
C ASN A 298 7.56 0.51 31.32
N PRO A 299 6.84 0.49 30.17
CA PRO A 299 7.00 1.51 29.12
C PRO A 299 6.43 2.89 29.45
N VAL A 300 5.79 3.05 30.61
CA VAL A 300 5.20 4.34 31.02
C VAL A 300 6.10 4.98 32.08
N PRO A 301 6.94 5.97 31.75
CA PRO A 301 7.56 6.81 32.76
C PRO A 301 6.44 7.61 33.45
N GLN A 302 6.42 7.54 34.80
CA GLN A 302 5.59 8.46 35.61
C GLN A 302 6.10 9.87 35.50
#